data_efb246210162917e44314e36ed21d48d
#
_entry.id   efb246210162917e44314e36ed21d48d
#
_cell.length_a   1.000
_cell.length_b   1.000
_cell.length_c   1.000
_cell.angle_alpha   90.00
_cell.angle_beta   90.00
_cell.angle_gamma   90.00
#
_symmetry.space_group_name_H-M   'P 1'
#
loop_
_entity.id
_entity.type
_entity.pdbx_description
1 polymer ?
#
loop_
_entity_poly.entity_id
_entity_poly.type
_entity_poly.pdbx_seq_one_letter_code
_entity_poly.pdbx_strand_id
1 'polypeptide(L)'
;MYESIKVGRDYMSSVGLGLWKIDNSKTAKVVEQAIKLGYRHLDSASDYGNETEVGIGISKAISSGYCNRDQLWVTSKLWNTYHSKKHVRMACERSLLDLGLDYL
;
A
#
# COMPACT_ATOMS: atom_id res chain seq x y z
N MET A 1 -9.88 -2.97 15.33
CA MET A 1 -8.71 -3.15 16.18
C MET A 1 -8.03 -1.83 16.52
N TYR A 2 -7.63 -1.04 15.56
CA TYR A 2 -7.04 0.28 15.78
C TYR A 2 -8.09 1.36 15.64
N GLU A 3 -7.87 2.48 16.32
CA GLU A 3 -8.69 3.66 16.11
C GLU A 3 -8.60 4.11 14.66
N SER A 4 -9.69 4.67 14.16
CA SER A 4 -9.76 5.20 12.81
C SER A 4 -9.96 6.71 12.84
N ILE A 5 -9.37 7.38 11.86
CA ILE A 5 -9.49 8.80 11.65
C ILE A 5 -10.39 9.02 10.44
N LYS A 6 -11.38 9.88 10.55
CA LYS A 6 -12.24 10.21 9.42
C LYS A 6 -11.50 11.11 8.45
N VAL A 7 -11.45 10.69 7.19
CA VAL A 7 -10.85 11.46 6.10
C VAL A 7 -11.86 11.56 4.96
N GLY A 8 -12.51 12.70 4.86
CA GLY A 8 -13.62 12.88 3.91
C GLY A 8 -14.76 11.93 4.22
N ARG A 9 -15.06 11.01 3.30
CA ARG A 9 -16.09 9.98 3.49
C ARG A 9 -15.54 8.68 4.06
N ASP A 10 -14.22 8.57 4.11
CA ASP A 10 -13.55 7.33 4.45
C ASP A 10 -12.98 7.36 5.86
N TYR A 11 -12.55 6.19 6.32
CA TYR A 11 -11.90 6.03 7.60
C TYR A 11 -10.52 5.41 7.39
N MET A 12 -9.50 6.07 7.92
CA MET A 12 -8.11 5.61 7.86
C MET A 12 -7.71 5.11 9.24
N SER A 13 -7.11 3.92 9.31
CA SER A 13 -6.52 3.44 10.57
C SER A 13 -5.47 4.45 11.05
N SER A 14 -5.51 4.81 12.32
CA SER A 14 -4.56 5.75 12.93
C SER A 14 -3.16 5.17 13.05
N VAL A 15 -3.02 3.85 12.99
CA VAL A 15 -1.73 3.15 13.02
C VAL A 15 -1.49 2.50 11.66
N GLY A 16 -0.34 2.79 11.07
CA GLY A 16 0.06 2.26 9.78
C GLY A 16 1.42 1.58 9.85
N LEU A 17 1.69 0.72 8.88
CA LEU A 17 2.97 0.07 8.71
C LEU A 17 3.76 0.77 7.61
N GLY A 18 4.93 1.32 7.94
CA GLY A 18 5.86 1.88 6.98
C GLY A 18 6.64 0.76 6.29
N LEU A 19 6.77 0.87 4.96
CA LEU A 19 7.37 -0.18 4.12
C LEU A 19 8.74 0.20 3.57
N TRP A 20 9.31 1.31 4.04
CA TRP A 20 10.64 1.74 3.62
C TRP A 20 11.73 0.83 4.17
N LYS A 21 12.75 0.57 3.37
CA LYS A 21 13.93 -0.24 3.73
C LYS A 21 13.62 -1.68 4.14
N ILE A 22 12.52 -2.24 3.69
CA ILE A 22 12.30 -3.68 3.83
C ILE A 22 12.93 -4.35 2.60
N ASP A 23 13.77 -5.35 2.84
CA ASP A 23 14.37 -6.15 1.78
C ASP A 23 13.26 -6.71 0.86
N ASN A 24 13.43 -6.56 -0.46
CA ASN A 24 12.42 -7.01 -1.42
C ASN A 24 12.08 -8.49 -1.26
N SER A 25 13.05 -9.33 -0.90
CA SER A 25 12.83 -10.76 -0.68
C SER A 25 11.91 -11.07 0.50
N LYS A 26 11.70 -10.10 1.40
CA LYS A 26 10.89 -10.26 2.62
C LYS A 26 9.60 -9.44 2.58
N THR A 27 9.49 -8.47 1.69
CA THR A 27 8.41 -7.48 1.70
C THR A 27 7.03 -8.13 1.59
N ALA A 28 6.83 -9.03 0.64
CA ALA A 28 5.53 -9.68 0.44
C ALA A 28 5.07 -10.42 1.70
N LYS A 29 5.98 -11.15 2.34
CA LYS A 29 5.67 -11.89 3.56
C LYS A 29 5.38 -10.97 4.74
N VAL A 30 6.14 -9.89 4.89
CA VAL A 30 5.93 -8.89 5.95
C VAL A 30 4.55 -8.26 5.80
N VAL A 31 4.17 -7.86 4.59
CA VAL A 31 2.85 -7.27 4.31
C VAL A 31 1.74 -8.26 4.64
N GLU A 32 1.83 -9.48 4.15
CA GLU A 32 0.84 -10.53 4.41
C GLU A 32 0.67 -10.76 5.91
N GLN A 33 1.77 -10.92 6.64
CA GLN A 33 1.73 -11.15 8.09
C GLN A 33 1.19 -9.94 8.85
N ALA A 34 1.54 -8.73 8.43
CA ALA A 34 1.03 -7.51 9.06
C ALA A 34 -0.50 -7.42 8.94
N ILE A 35 -1.04 -7.70 7.76
CA ILE A 35 -2.48 -7.71 7.54
C ILE A 35 -3.14 -8.81 8.36
N LYS A 36 -2.54 -9.98 8.42
CA LYS A 36 -3.02 -11.09 9.27
C LYS A 36 -3.09 -10.68 10.73
N LEU A 37 -2.13 -9.90 11.20
CA LEU A 37 -2.07 -9.40 12.59
C LEU A 37 -3.03 -8.23 12.86
N GLY A 38 -3.65 -7.67 11.83
CA GLY A 38 -4.65 -6.63 11.99
C GLY A 38 -4.27 -5.24 11.47
N TYR A 39 -3.09 -5.06 10.89
CA TYR A 39 -2.75 -3.80 10.21
C TYR A 39 -3.69 -3.57 9.04
N ARG A 40 -4.17 -2.34 8.89
CA ARG A 40 -5.11 -1.96 7.81
C ARG A 40 -4.67 -0.69 7.09
N HIS A 41 -3.49 -0.16 7.42
CA HIS A 41 -2.91 1.02 6.80
C HIS A 41 -1.46 0.71 6.43
N LEU A 42 -1.16 0.75 5.14
CA LEU A 42 0.16 0.48 4.59
C LEU A 42 0.71 1.76 3.96
N ASP A 43 1.92 2.14 4.32
CA ASP A 43 2.58 3.34 3.81
C ASP A 43 3.75 2.95 2.91
N SER A 44 3.53 3.05 1.60
CA SER A 44 4.49 2.74 0.56
C SER A 44 4.89 3.98 -0.23
N ALA A 45 5.78 3.83 -1.19
CA ALA A 45 6.17 4.86 -2.14
C ALA A 45 6.82 4.23 -3.37
N SER A 46 6.70 4.89 -4.53
CA SER A 46 7.37 4.42 -5.76
C SER A 46 8.88 4.34 -5.60
N ASP A 47 9.47 5.24 -4.81
CA ASP A 47 10.92 5.28 -4.56
C ASP A 47 11.42 4.14 -3.68
N TYR A 48 10.54 3.47 -2.93
CA TYR A 48 10.99 2.37 -2.06
C TYR A 48 11.47 1.15 -2.84
N GLY A 49 11.11 1.05 -4.13
CA GLY A 49 11.55 -0.03 -5.01
C GLY A 49 10.94 -1.38 -4.68
N ASN A 50 9.87 -1.41 -3.90
CA ASN A 50 9.24 -2.66 -3.44
C ASN A 50 7.72 -2.70 -3.66
N GLU A 51 7.15 -1.82 -4.48
CA GLU A 51 5.70 -1.78 -4.70
C GLU A 51 5.15 -3.08 -5.27
N THR A 52 5.87 -3.75 -6.15
CA THR A 52 5.45 -5.05 -6.71
C THR A 52 5.32 -6.09 -5.60
N GLU A 53 6.28 -6.15 -4.71
CA GLU A 53 6.29 -7.10 -3.59
C GLU A 53 5.21 -6.76 -2.56
N VAL A 54 4.97 -5.47 -2.32
CA VAL A 54 3.86 -5.01 -1.48
C VAL A 54 2.53 -5.51 -2.08
N GLY A 55 2.36 -5.35 -3.38
CA GLY A 55 1.18 -5.81 -4.11
C GLY A 55 0.96 -7.32 -3.98
N ILE A 56 2.03 -8.10 -4.07
CA ILE A 56 1.97 -9.56 -3.88
C ILE A 56 1.49 -9.88 -2.47
N GLY A 57 2.02 -9.22 -1.47
CA GLY A 57 1.61 -9.43 -0.07
C GLY A 57 0.14 -9.09 0.17
N ILE A 58 -0.33 -7.98 -0.38
CA ILE A 58 -1.74 -7.58 -0.31
C ILE A 58 -2.64 -8.64 -0.97
N SER A 59 -2.28 -9.06 -2.18
CA SER A 59 -3.04 -10.07 -2.93
C SER A 59 -3.15 -11.38 -2.16
N LYS A 60 -2.05 -11.84 -1.57
CA LYS A 60 -2.04 -13.05 -0.74
C LYS A 60 -2.92 -12.90 0.50
N ALA A 61 -2.84 -11.77 1.18
CA ALA A 61 -3.66 -11.52 2.36
C ALA A 61 -5.16 -11.53 2.04
N ILE A 62 -5.55 -10.91 0.94
CA ILE A 62 -6.95 -10.88 0.49
C ILE A 62 -7.41 -12.29 0.09
N SER A 63 -6.64 -13.01 -0.70
CA SER A 63 -6.99 -14.37 -1.14
C SER A 63 -7.03 -15.35 0.01
N SER A 64 -6.27 -15.12 1.08
CA SER A 64 -6.30 -15.92 2.30
C SER A 64 -7.46 -15.56 3.25
N GLY A 65 -8.25 -14.54 2.91
CA GLY A 65 -9.41 -14.13 3.70
C GLY A 65 -9.08 -13.28 4.92
N TYR A 66 -7.88 -12.72 5.03
CA TYR A 66 -7.51 -11.89 6.18
C TYR A 66 -8.19 -10.52 6.16
N CYS A 67 -8.50 -10.01 4.98
CA CYS A 67 -9.24 -8.77 4.79
C CYS A 67 -9.77 -8.65 3.37
N ASN A 68 -10.66 -7.68 3.15
CA ASN A 68 -11.08 -7.25 1.81
C ASN A 68 -10.30 -6.00 1.40
N ARG A 69 -10.24 -5.71 0.10
CA ARG A 69 -9.54 -4.51 -0.40
C ARG A 69 -10.05 -3.21 0.21
N ASP A 70 -11.37 -3.09 0.38
CA ASP A 70 -12.00 -1.89 0.93
C ASP A 70 -11.70 -1.64 2.41
N GLN A 71 -11.16 -2.63 3.10
CA GLN A 71 -10.72 -2.49 4.49
C GLN A 71 -9.29 -1.97 4.62
N LEU A 72 -8.55 -1.92 3.51
CA LEU A 72 -7.16 -1.48 3.49
C LEU A 72 -7.05 -0.03 3.01
N TRP A 73 -6.28 0.75 3.73
CA TRP A 73 -5.79 2.05 3.29
C TRP A 73 -4.36 1.88 2.80
N VAL A 74 -4.14 2.09 1.51
CA VAL A 74 -2.82 1.95 0.90
C VAL A 74 -2.36 3.32 0.41
N THR A 75 -1.27 3.80 0.97
CA THR A 75 -0.65 5.06 0.59
C THR A 75 0.56 4.78 -0.29
N SER A 76 0.70 5.49 -1.40
CA SER A 76 1.93 5.59 -2.15
C SER A 76 2.28 7.06 -2.36
N LYS A 77 3.48 7.32 -2.89
CA LYS A 77 4.01 8.67 -3.02
C LYS A 77 4.66 8.83 -4.38
N LEU A 78 4.52 10.02 -4.94
CA LEU A 78 5.13 10.40 -6.20
C LEU A 78 6.61 10.73 -5.98
N TRP A 79 7.49 10.14 -6.79
CA TRP A 79 8.91 10.45 -6.72
C TRP A 79 9.18 11.86 -7.24
N ASN A 80 10.21 12.51 -6.72
CA ASN A 80 10.55 13.92 -7.02
C ASN A 80 10.70 14.23 -8.51
N THR A 81 11.20 13.28 -9.30
CA THR A 81 11.41 13.48 -10.75
C THR A 81 10.11 13.51 -11.56
N TYR A 82 8.97 13.15 -10.96
CA TYR A 82 7.68 13.03 -11.65
C TYR A 82 6.64 14.06 -11.22
N HIS A 83 7.06 15.14 -10.57
CA HIS A 83 6.13 16.19 -10.12
C HIS A 83 5.63 17.11 -11.24
N SER A 84 6.16 17.00 -12.44
CA SER A 84 5.61 17.70 -13.59
C SER A 84 4.19 17.19 -13.87
N LYS A 85 3.26 18.11 -14.15
CA LYS A 85 1.86 17.78 -14.40
C LYS A 85 1.68 16.65 -15.42
N LYS A 86 2.50 16.63 -16.47
CA LYS A 86 2.45 15.60 -17.52
C LYS A 86 2.90 14.21 -17.04
N HIS A 87 3.62 14.12 -15.92
CA HIS A 87 4.14 12.86 -15.40
C HIS A 87 3.32 12.27 -14.26
N VAL A 88 2.49 13.07 -13.58
CA VAL A 88 1.75 12.65 -12.39
C VAL A 88 0.86 11.43 -12.66
N ARG A 89 0.05 11.51 -13.71
CA ARG A 89 -0.88 10.43 -14.07
C ARG A 89 -0.13 9.13 -14.38
N MET A 90 0.89 9.22 -15.21
CA MET A 90 1.70 8.08 -15.63
C MET A 90 2.36 7.41 -14.42
N ALA A 91 2.92 8.21 -13.50
CA ALA A 91 3.55 7.68 -12.30
C ALA A 91 2.53 7.01 -11.37
N CYS A 92 1.34 7.59 -11.21
CA CYS A 92 0.26 6.99 -10.43
C CYS A 92 -0.20 5.66 -11.04
N GLU A 93 -0.41 5.62 -12.35
CA GLU A 93 -0.78 4.39 -13.06
C GLU A 93 0.29 3.31 -12.91
N ARG A 94 1.56 3.69 -12.91
CA ARG A 94 2.67 2.75 -12.71
C ARG A 94 2.63 2.15 -11.29
N SER A 95 2.41 2.98 -10.27
CA SER A 95 2.27 2.49 -8.90
C SER A 95 1.07 1.55 -8.76
N LEU A 96 -0.06 1.88 -9.35
CA LEU A 96 -1.24 1.01 -9.34
C LEU A 96 -0.96 -0.33 -10.00
N LEU A 97 -0.25 -0.31 -11.13
CA LEU A 97 0.13 -1.54 -11.83
C LEU A 97 1.06 -2.41 -10.99
N ASP A 98 2.10 -1.81 -10.42
CA ASP A 98 3.07 -2.53 -9.59
C ASP A 98 2.42 -3.10 -8.32
N LEU A 99 1.54 -2.34 -7.68
CA LEU A 99 0.79 -2.78 -6.50
C LEU A 99 -0.34 -3.76 -6.84
N GLY A 100 -0.74 -3.85 -8.11
CA GLY A 100 -1.88 -4.68 -8.52
C GLY A 100 -3.21 -4.15 -7.99
N LEU A 101 -3.36 -2.84 -7.87
CA LEU A 101 -4.54 -2.18 -7.30
C LEU A 101 -5.22 -1.27 -8.32
N ASP A 102 -6.51 -1.01 -8.11
CA ASP A 102 -7.30 -0.10 -8.93
C ASP A 102 -7.34 1.31 -8.36
N TYR A 103 -7.05 1.47 -7.08
CA TYR A 103 -7.05 2.76 -6.38
C TYR A 103 -6.12 2.75 -5.16
N LEU A 104 -5.76 3.95 -4.72
CA LEU A 104 -4.95 4.22 -3.54
C LEU A 104 -5.75 5.02 -2.52
#